data_43c58d04addd3db3ee2c3b1252734814
#
_entry.id   43c58d04addd3db3ee2c3b1252734814
#
_cell.length_a   1.000
_cell.length_b   1.000
_cell.length_c   1.000
_cell.angle_alpha   90.00
_cell.angle_beta   90.00
_cell.angle_gamma   90.00
#
_symmetry.space_group_name_H-M   'P 1'
#
loop_
_entity.id
_entity.type
_entity.pdbx_description
1 polymer ?
#
loop_
_entity_poly.entity_id
_entity_poly.type
_entity_poly.pdbx_seq_one_letter_code
_entity_poly.pdbx_strand_id
1 'polypeptide(L)'
;MKHLKLFESFHYVNNELLDSLLSKWNINIEDLEDLFIWFSDMGYTVQIRPNWSGHISDRTTAKKCIYVTILDIEDLYSEEVMEETRKVIRGLTNLGLYSDSPIRYEDSKMMNFVIMNR
;
A
#
# COMPACT_ATOMS: atom_id res chain seq x y z
N MET A 1 19.45 4.28 -12.73
CA MET A 1 19.13 4.90 -11.43
C MET A 1 17.99 4.15 -10.76
N LYS A 2 18.14 3.90 -9.48
CA LYS A 2 17.19 3.15 -8.69
C LYS A 2 15.77 3.72 -8.74
N HIS A 3 15.64 5.04 -8.73
CA HIS A 3 14.34 5.71 -8.73
C HIS A 3 13.57 5.57 -10.04
N LEU A 4 14.25 5.53 -11.17
CA LEU A 4 13.58 5.34 -12.46
C LEU A 4 12.88 3.99 -12.53
N LYS A 5 13.51 2.95 -11.99
CA LYS A 5 12.95 1.61 -11.99
C LYS A 5 11.72 1.54 -11.08
N LEU A 6 11.73 2.25 -9.95
CA LEU A 6 10.61 2.32 -9.02
C LEU A 6 9.40 3.00 -9.66
N PHE A 7 9.61 4.07 -10.40
CA PHE A 7 8.52 4.79 -11.07
C PHE A 7 7.80 3.94 -12.10
N GLU A 8 8.50 3.01 -12.76
CA GLU A 8 7.87 2.12 -13.73
C GLU A 8 6.92 1.12 -13.09
N SER A 9 7.21 0.70 -11.86
CA SER A 9 6.44 -0.34 -11.16
C SER A 9 5.39 0.21 -10.20
N PHE A 10 5.52 1.48 -9.77
CA PHE A 10 4.56 2.14 -8.90
C PHE A 10 3.59 2.97 -9.72
N HIS A 11 2.30 2.79 -9.46
CA HIS A 11 1.23 3.54 -10.10
C HIS A 11 0.47 4.32 -9.03
N TYR A 12 0.33 5.62 -9.24
CA TYR A 12 -0.36 6.51 -8.32
C TYR A 12 -1.70 6.92 -8.90
N VAL A 13 -2.74 6.82 -8.09
CA VAL A 13 -4.07 7.27 -8.48
C VAL A 13 -4.42 8.45 -7.59
N ASN A 14 -4.89 9.54 -8.22
CA ASN A 14 -5.30 10.77 -7.52
C ASN A 14 -4.16 11.37 -6.68
N ASN A 15 -3.09 11.75 -7.35
CA ASN A 15 -1.86 12.23 -6.72
C ASN A 15 -2.06 13.42 -5.78
N GLU A 16 -2.92 14.36 -6.13
CA GLU A 16 -3.15 15.54 -5.29
C GLU A 16 -3.76 15.17 -3.95
N LEU A 17 -4.75 14.29 -3.96
CA LEU A 17 -5.39 13.84 -2.74
C LEU A 17 -4.44 12.97 -1.91
N LEU A 18 -3.66 12.14 -2.56
CA LEU A 18 -2.65 11.31 -1.91
C LEU A 18 -1.59 12.18 -1.22
N ASP A 19 -1.06 13.18 -1.92
CA ASP A 19 -0.08 14.10 -1.36
C ASP A 19 -0.64 14.88 -0.18
N SER A 20 -1.88 15.32 -0.28
CA SER A 20 -2.56 16.02 0.81
C SER A 20 -2.68 15.12 2.06
N LEU A 21 -3.05 13.87 1.87
CA LEU A 21 -3.20 12.92 2.96
C LEU A 21 -1.86 12.59 3.62
N LEU A 22 -0.84 12.33 2.82
CA LEU A 22 0.51 12.05 3.32
C LEU A 22 1.07 13.25 4.08
N SER A 23 0.81 14.45 3.59
CA SER A 23 1.23 15.68 4.25
C SER A 23 0.58 15.79 5.65
N LYS A 24 -0.72 15.52 5.74
CA LYS A 24 -1.43 15.51 7.03
C LYS A 24 -0.88 14.47 7.99
N TRP A 25 -0.49 13.33 7.47
CA TRP A 25 0.09 12.25 8.27
C TRP A 25 1.57 12.47 8.56
N ASN A 26 2.18 13.49 7.98
CA ASN A 26 3.60 13.77 8.10
C ASN A 26 4.46 12.60 7.64
N ILE A 27 4.06 11.99 6.53
CA ILE A 27 4.72 10.83 5.93
C ILE A 27 5.27 11.22 4.56
N ASN A 28 6.51 10.84 4.31
CA ASN A 28 7.14 11.00 3.01
C ASN A 28 6.74 9.83 2.11
N ILE A 29 6.33 10.10 0.87
CA ILE A 29 5.95 9.05 -0.08
C ILE A 29 7.10 8.04 -0.30
N GLU A 30 8.33 8.49 -0.27
CA GLU A 30 9.49 7.61 -0.45
C GLU A 30 9.59 6.57 0.67
N ASP A 31 9.27 6.95 1.89
CA ASP A 31 9.27 6.00 3.01
C ASP A 31 8.20 4.93 2.83
N LEU A 32 7.05 5.32 2.29
CA LEU A 32 5.99 4.36 1.99
C LEU A 32 6.39 3.43 0.84
N GLU A 33 6.95 4.00 -0.23
CA GLU A 33 7.43 3.20 -1.38
C GLU A 33 8.47 2.16 -0.97
N ASP A 34 9.40 2.56 -0.10
CA ASP A 34 10.47 1.67 0.36
C ASP A 34 9.94 0.39 1.02
N LEU A 35 8.80 0.47 1.67
CA LEU A 35 8.18 -0.71 2.29
C LEU A 35 7.74 -1.74 1.26
N PHE A 36 7.41 -1.31 0.05
CA PHE A 36 6.88 -2.19 -1.00
C PHE A 36 7.89 -2.46 -2.12
N ILE A 37 9.14 -2.06 -1.92
CA ILE A 37 10.15 -2.13 -2.97
C ILE A 37 10.42 -3.56 -3.43
N TRP A 38 10.35 -4.53 -2.53
CA TRP A 38 10.55 -5.93 -2.88
C TRP A 38 9.54 -6.39 -3.94
N PHE A 39 8.28 -6.00 -3.78
CA PHE A 39 7.23 -6.38 -4.73
C PHE A 39 7.48 -5.76 -6.10
N SER A 40 7.91 -4.51 -6.12
CA SER A 40 8.28 -3.82 -7.36
C SER A 40 9.48 -4.50 -8.03
N ASP A 41 10.50 -4.87 -7.26
CA ASP A 41 11.70 -5.53 -7.77
C ASP A 41 11.39 -6.92 -8.34
N MET A 42 10.37 -7.58 -7.83
CA MET A 42 9.92 -8.87 -8.36
C MET A 42 9.11 -8.74 -9.65
N GLY A 43 8.86 -7.52 -10.10
CA GLY A 43 8.09 -7.28 -11.31
C GLY A 43 6.59 -7.12 -11.08
N TYR A 44 6.13 -7.14 -9.85
CA TYR A 44 4.72 -6.93 -9.55
C TYR A 44 4.39 -5.44 -9.65
N THR A 45 3.17 -5.14 -10.05
CA THR A 45 2.69 -3.76 -10.10
C THR A 45 2.16 -3.34 -8.75
N VAL A 46 2.64 -2.20 -8.24
CA VAL A 46 2.20 -1.65 -6.96
C VAL A 46 1.41 -0.39 -7.23
N GLN A 47 0.13 -0.40 -6.86
CA GLN A 47 -0.77 0.72 -7.06
C GLN A 47 -1.09 1.37 -5.71
N ILE A 48 -0.84 2.68 -5.61
CA ILE A 48 -1.05 3.44 -4.38
C ILE A 48 -2.15 4.47 -4.63
N ARG A 49 -3.18 4.46 -3.80
CA ARG A 49 -4.31 5.40 -3.93
C ARG A 49 -4.91 5.75 -2.59
N PRO A 50 -5.39 7.00 -2.41
CA PRO A 50 -6.18 7.35 -1.24
C PRO A 50 -7.58 6.77 -1.35
N ASN A 51 -8.18 6.45 -0.21
CA ASN A 51 -9.54 5.93 -0.17
C ASN A 51 -10.18 6.25 1.19
N TRP A 52 -11.39 5.77 1.38
CA TRP A 52 -12.12 5.90 2.64
C TRP A 52 -12.38 4.52 3.21
N SER A 53 -12.14 4.36 4.50
CA SER A 53 -12.54 3.15 5.22
C SER A 53 -13.89 3.41 5.91
N GLY A 54 -14.70 2.35 6.04
CA GLY A 54 -16.01 2.42 6.68
C GLY A 54 -17.14 2.49 5.67
N HIS A 55 -18.36 2.68 6.18
CA HIS A 55 -19.54 2.74 5.31
C HIS A 55 -19.60 4.07 4.57
N ILE A 56 -19.77 3.98 3.25
CA ILE A 56 -19.88 5.16 2.38
C ILE A 56 -21.07 6.05 2.77
N SER A 57 -22.11 5.44 3.33
CA SER A 57 -23.31 6.16 3.75
C SER A 57 -23.12 7.00 5.01
N ASP A 58 -22.06 6.76 5.78
CA ASP A 58 -21.77 7.49 7.00
C ASP A 58 -20.38 8.11 6.92
N ARG A 59 -20.31 9.26 6.27
CA ARG A 59 -19.06 10.00 6.08
C ARG A 59 -18.49 10.59 7.38
N THR A 60 -19.30 10.66 8.43
CA THR A 60 -18.85 11.21 9.71
C THR A 60 -17.93 10.24 10.45
N THR A 61 -18.11 8.93 10.21
CA THR A 61 -17.27 7.89 10.83
C THR A 61 -16.23 7.32 9.87
N ALA A 62 -16.36 7.59 8.57
CA ALA A 62 -15.38 7.13 7.60
C ALA A 62 -14.06 7.86 7.77
N LYS A 63 -12.96 7.11 7.79
CA LYS A 63 -11.62 7.66 7.90
C LYS A 63 -10.90 7.53 6.58
N LYS A 64 -10.09 8.53 6.25
CA LYS A 64 -9.24 8.45 5.07
C LYS A 64 -8.17 7.40 5.31
N CYS A 65 -7.88 6.63 4.28
CA CYS A 65 -6.86 5.60 4.31
C CYS A 65 -6.12 5.58 2.98
N ILE A 66 -5.05 4.80 2.92
CA ILE A 66 -4.32 4.57 1.69
C ILE A 66 -4.46 3.08 1.35
N TYR A 67 -4.89 2.80 0.13
CA TYR A 67 -4.88 1.46 -0.42
C TYR A 67 -3.58 1.26 -1.18
N VAL A 68 -2.86 0.20 -0.85
CA VAL A 68 -1.73 -0.26 -1.65
C VAL A 68 -2.10 -1.62 -2.20
N THR A 69 -2.34 -1.67 -3.50
CA THR A 69 -2.75 -2.89 -4.19
C THR A 69 -1.58 -3.41 -5.00
N ILE A 70 -1.25 -4.68 -4.79
CA ILE A 70 -0.17 -5.35 -5.51
C ILE A 70 -0.80 -6.35 -6.47
N LEU A 71 -0.49 -6.20 -7.76
CA LEU A 71 -1.11 -6.94 -8.84
C LEU A 71 -0.16 -8.00 -9.40
N ASP A 72 -0.74 -9.02 -10.02
CA ASP A 72 -0.03 -10.06 -10.76
C ASP A 72 0.87 -10.94 -9.91
N ILE A 73 0.50 -11.18 -8.66
CA ILE A 73 1.23 -12.08 -7.77
C ILE A 73 0.82 -13.52 -8.09
N GLU A 74 1.74 -14.31 -8.61
CA GLU A 74 1.44 -15.69 -9.00
C GLU A 74 1.03 -16.57 -7.83
N ASP A 75 1.75 -16.46 -6.71
CA ASP A 75 1.47 -17.23 -5.51
C ASP A 75 1.34 -16.31 -4.31
N LEU A 76 0.10 -15.95 -3.98
CA LEU A 76 -0.23 -15.04 -2.88
C LEU A 76 0.19 -15.58 -1.50
N TYR A 77 0.39 -16.87 -1.39
CA TYR A 77 0.69 -17.54 -0.12
C TYR A 77 2.08 -18.16 -0.09
N SER A 78 2.96 -17.80 -1.03
CA SER A 78 4.34 -18.26 -0.98
C SER A 78 5.03 -17.75 0.30
N GLU A 79 6.03 -18.48 0.77
CA GLU A 79 6.79 -18.07 1.96
C GLU A 79 7.40 -16.69 1.79
N GLU A 80 7.91 -16.39 0.59
CA GLU A 80 8.52 -15.09 0.29
C GLU A 80 7.49 -13.95 0.39
N VAL A 81 6.33 -14.14 -0.22
CA VAL A 81 5.25 -13.14 -0.17
C VAL A 81 4.78 -12.93 1.27
N MET A 82 4.60 -14.03 2.02
CA MET A 82 4.17 -13.95 3.41
C MET A 82 5.20 -13.23 4.28
N GLU A 83 6.48 -13.51 4.09
CA GLU A 83 7.55 -12.86 4.84
C GLU A 83 7.64 -11.37 4.52
N GLU A 84 7.57 -11.01 3.24
CA GLU A 84 7.61 -9.60 2.84
C GLU A 84 6.37 -8.84 3.32
N THR A 85 5.21 -9.51 3.37
CA THR A 85 3.98 -8.94 3.94
C THR A 85 4.19 -8.58 5.42
N ARG A 86 4.81 -9.47 6.19
CA ARG A 86 5.11 -9.20 7.60
C ARG A 86 6.06 -8.02 7.77
N LYS A 87 7.07 -7.92 6.90
CA LYS A 87 8.02 -6.80 6.92
C LYS A 87 7.31 -5.47 6.63
N VAL A 88 6.38 -5.46 5.68
CA VAL A 88 5.59 -4.26 5.37
C VAL A 88 4.81 -3.82 6.60
N ILE A 89 4.11 -4.72 7.25
CA ILE A 89 3.30 -4.40 8.43
C ILE A 89 4.16 -3.82 9.55
N ARG A 90 5.34 -4.41 9.80
CA ARG A 90 6.27 -3.88 10.79
C ARG A 90 6.79 -2.49 10.41
N GLY A 91 7.13 -2.30 9.14
CA GLY A 91 7.58 -1.01 8.64
C GLY A 91 6.54 0.08 8.77
N LEU A 92 5.27 -0.26 8.52
CA LEU A 92 4.16 0.68 8.72
C LEU A 92 4.07 1.12 10.18
N THR A 93 4.20 0.18 11.09
CA THR A 93 4.20 0.48 12.54
C THR A 93 5.30 1.46 12.90
N ASN A 94 6.49 1.29 12.33
CA ASN A 94 7.62 2.19 12.55
C ASN A 94 7.36 3.61 12.04
N LEU A 95 6.49 3.74 11.04
CA LEU A 95 6.09 5.05 10.52
C LEU A 95 4.89 5.67 11.28
N GLY A 96 4.40 5.01 12.31
CA GLY A 96 3.21 5.46 13.03
C GLY A 96 1.92 5.12 12.33
N LEU A 97 1.96 4.24 11.34
CA LEU A 97 0.82 3.78 10.58
C LEU A 97 0.45 2.35 11.00
N TYR A 98 -0.66 1.86 10.50
CA TYR A 98 -1.01 0.47 10.71
C TYR A 98 -1.86 -0.07 9.55
N SER A 99 -1.80 -1.38 9.39
CA SER A 99 -2.65 -2.11 8.46
C SER A 99 -2.91 -3.49 9.07
N ASP A 100 -4.11 -3.97 8.91
CA ASP A 100 -4.39 -5.38 9.18
C ASP A 100 -3.73 -6.22 8.08
N SER A 101 -3.81 -7.55 8.22
CA SER A 101 -3.36 -8.43 7.13
C SER A 101 -4.03 -8.01 5.83
N PRO A 102 -3.27 -7.99 4.73
CA PRO A 102 -3.84 -7.58 3.45
C PRO A 102 -4.94 -8.53 3.00
N ILE A 103 -5.90 -7.98 2.26
CA ILE A 103 -6.95 -8.78 1.64
C ILE A 103 -6.37 -9.41 0.38
N ARG A 104 -6.50 -10.72 0.26
CA ARG A 104 -5.99 -11.48 -0.88
C ARG A 104 -7.14 -11.88 -1.79
N TYR A 105 -7.01 -11.57 -3.06
CA TYR A 105 -8.00 -11.89 -4.08
C TYR A 105 -7.38 -12.92 -5.01
N GLU A 106 -7.62 -14.20 -4.73
CA GLU A 106 -6.99 -15.31 -5.44
C GLU A 106 -7.31 -15.32 -6.93
N ASP A 107 -8.56 -15.06 -7.29
CA ASP A 107 -8.99 -15.05 -8.69
C ASP A 107 -8.30 -13.97 -9.50
N SER A 108 -8.03 -12.83 -8.88
CA SER A 108 -7.39 -11.68 -9.53
C SER A 108 -5.89 -11.64 -9.31
N LYS A 109 -5.34 -12.56 -8.54
CA LYS A 109 -3.91 -12.62 -8.19
C LYS A 109 -3.40 -11.30 -7.63
N MET A 110 -4.18 -10.69 -6.73
CA MET A 110 -3.81 -9.42 -6.14
C MET A 110 -3.99 -9.40 -4.63
N MET A 111 -3.30 -8.47 -4.01
CA MET A 111 -3.29 -8.28 -2.58
C MET A 111 -3.45 -6.79 -2.28
N ASN A 112 -4.33 -6.46 -1.33
CA ASN A 112 -4.62 -5.07 -1.00
C ASN A 112 -4.38 -4.79 0.48
N PHE A 113 -3.50 -3.81 0.75
CA PHE A 113 -3.28 -3.28 2.09
C PHE A 113 -4.17 -2.07 2.30
N VAL A 114 -4.81 -2.00 3.46
CA VAL A 114 -5.57 -0.82 3.88
C VAL A 114 -4.75 -0.15 4.99
N ILE A 115 -4.12 0.96 4.67
CA ILE A 115 -3.17 1.63 5.55
C ILE A 115 -3.85 2.83 6.19
N MET A 116 -3.78 2.90 7.51
CA MET A 116 -4.38 3.96 8.29
C MET A 116 -3.37 4.61 9.21
N ASN A 117 -3.62 5.87 9.54
CA ASN A 117 -2.83 6.61 10.52
C ASN A 117 -3.38 6.35 11.91
N ARG A 118 -2.50 6.17 12.86
CA ARG A 118 -2.88 6.02 14.27
C ARG A 118 -3.21 7.43 14.90
#